data_7dfa556e9ecba31072d71a79418227c4
#
_entry.id   7dfa556e9ecba31072d71a79418227c4
#
_cell.length_a   1.000
_cell.length_b   1.000
_cell.length_c   1.000
_cell.angle_alpha   90.00
_cell.angle_beta   90.00
_cell.angle_gamma   90.00
#
_symmetry.space_group_name_H-M   'P 1'
#
loop_
_entity.id
_entity.type
_entity.pdbx_description
1 polymer ?
#
loop_
_entity_poly.entity_id
_entity_poly.type
_entity_poly.pdbx_seq_one_letter_code
_entity_poly.pdbx_strand_id
1 'polypeptide(L)'
;MKIFSFNRIIVLVFAILVFYSIYWMFISFQLKSQLSSNLERYNIKYNDLRVTGYPYRISGLIVNPNLNRSDSLSNIEIGNIKIDMNPFDISKLMMRTDKINSSFNEDDSLNFFLNDIQLRLSMDKGQIYEIYSISNNMSLNIGDYNIENIKKIIFKMNKVNENGYRVFFTAVASNVLDSFKNETRTVSYTHLRAHETQR
;
A
#
# COMPACT_ATOMS: atom_id res chain seq x y z
N MET A 1 6.22 -7.36 53.45
CA MET A 1 5.88 -7.44 52.00
C MET A 1 4.72 -8.45 51.88
N LYS A 2 3.48 -8.01 51.58
CA LYS A 2 2.35 -8.93 51.41
C LYS A 2 2.49 -9.62 50.06
N ILE A 3 2.77 -10.92 50.06
CA ILE A 3 2.78 -11.77 48.86
C ILE A 3 1.41 -11.65 48.20
N PHE A 4 1.37 -11.08 47.04
CA PHE A 4 0.16 -11.06 46.20
C PHE A 4 -0.29 -12.52 46.03
N SER A 5 -1.51 -12.83 46.51
CA SER A 5 -2.05 -14.18 46.39
C SER A 5 -2.06 -14.56 44.91
N PHE A 6 -1.57 -15.74 44.56
CA PHE A 6 -1.47 -16.28 43.19
C PHE A 6 -2.80 -16.09 42.40
N ASN A 7 -3.93 -16.29 43.08
CA ASN A 7 -5.27 -16.08 42.51
C ASN A 7 -5.50 -14.62 42.05
N ARG A 8 -4.96 -13.62 42.76
CA ARG A 8 -5.12 -12.21 42.38
C ARG A 8 -4.32 -11.89 41.14
N ILE A 9 -3.17 -12.53 40.94
CA ILE A 9 -2.35 -12.36 39.74
C ILE A 9 -3.10 -12.95 38.54
N ILE A 10 -3.68 -14.15 38.67
CA ILE A 10 -4.48 -14.77 37.61
C ILE A 10 -5.65 -13.88 37.21
N VAL A 11 -6.40 -13.37 38.18
CA VAL A 11 -7.54 -12.47 37.92
C VAL A 11 -7.10 -11.19 37.21
N LEU A 12 -5.96 -10.61 37.62
CA LEU A 12 -5.40 -9.42 36.97
C LEU A 12 -5.02 -9.69 35.52
N VAL A 13 -4.30 -10.79 35.25
CA VAL A 13 -3.90 -11.19 33.89
C VAL A 13 -5.14 -11.42 33.02
N PHE A 14 -6.13 -12.11 33.53
CA PHE A 14 -7.39 -12.34 32.81
C PHE A 14 -8.12 -11.03 32.51
N ALA A 15 -8.19 -10.10 33.46
CA ALA A 15 -8.77 -8.79 33.26
C ALA A 15 -8.05 -8.02 32.14
N ILE A 16 -6.70 -8.02 32.14
CA ILE A 16 -5.89 -7.38 31.09
C ILE A 16 -6.22 -7.98 29.71
N LEU A 17 -6.30 -9.32 29.60
CA LEU A 17 -6.63 -9.99 28.35
C LEU A 17 -8.03 -9.62 27.85
N VAL A 18 -9.02 -9.53 28.73
CA VAL A 18 -10.38 -9.11 28.37
C VAL A 18 -10.39 -7.66 27.88
N PHE A 19 -9.76 -6.73 28.62
CA PHE A 19 -9.67 -5.32 28.19
C PHE A 19 -8.94 -5.17 26.85
N TYR A 20 -7.86 -5.91 26.64
CA TYR A 20 -7.14 -5.92 25.38
C TYR A 20 -8.01 -6.46 24.24
N SER A 21 -8.76 -7.51 24.46
CA SER A 21 -9.67 -8.08 23.45
C SER A 21 -10.77 -7.10 23.06
N ILE A 22 -11.35 -6.38 24.03
CA ILE A 22 -12.35 -5.34 23.78
C ILE A 22 -11.73 -4.19 22.98
N TYR A 23 -10.54 -3.72 23.37
CA TYR A 23 -9.79 -2.68 22.65
C TYR A 23 -9.53 -3.10 21.20
N TRP A 24 -9.02 -4.32 20.99
CA TRP A 24 -8.73 -4.84 19.66
C TRP A 24 -10.00 -4.92 18.80
N MET A 25 -11.09 -5.41 19.36
CA MET A 25 -12.37 -5.49 18.66
C MET A 25 -12.88 -4.10 18.25
N PHE A 26 -12.75 -3.11 19.13
CA PHE A 26 -13.14 -1.73 18.84
C PHE A 26 -12.33 -1.14 17.66
N ILE A 27 -11.00 -1.26 17.69
CA ILE A 27 -10.15 -0.75 16.61
C ILE A 27 -10.42 -1.50 15.28
N SER A 28 -10.64 -2.82 15.34
CA SER A 28 -10.97 -3.62 14.17
C SER A 28 -12.30 -3.20 13.54
N PHE A 29 -13.31 -2.92 14.37
CA PHE A 29 -14.59 -2.39 13.90
C PHE A 29 -14.42 -1.01 13.26
N GLN A 30 -13.66 -0.11 13.88
CA GLN A 30 -13.36 1.21 13.33
C GLN A 30 -12.66 1.09 11.97
N LEU A 31 -11.62 0.25 11.86
CA LEU A 31 -10.93 0.03 10.59
C LEU A 31 -11.88 -0.48 9.52
N LYS A 32 -12.70 -1.48 9.83
CA LYS A 32 -13.68 -2.03 8.88
C LYS A 32 -14.66 -0.95 8.41
N SER A 33 -15.20 -0.17 9.33
CA SER A 33 -16.13 0.91 9.02
C SER A 33 -15.51 2.00 8.16
N GLN A 34 -14.28 2.43 8.48
CA GLN A 34 -13.57 3.43 7.69
C GLN A 34 -13.21 2.93 6.29
N LEU A 35 -12.77 1.68 6.17
CA LEU A 35 -12.47 1.08 4.86
C LEU A 35 -13.74 0.99 4.02
N SER A 36 -14.85 0.47 4.56
CA SER A 36 -16.12 0.38 3.84
C SER A 36 -16.59 1.76 3.38
N SER A 37 -16.62 2.74 4.27
CA SER A 37 -17.04 4.12 3.95
C SER A 37 -16.15 4.78 2.88
N ASN A 38 -14.83 4.55 2.93
CA ASN A 38 -13.93 5.08 1.90
C ASN A 38 -14.12 4.38 0.56
N LEU A 39 -14.27 3.06 0.54
CA LEU A 39 -14.52 2.31 -0.69
C LEU A 39 -15.84 2.75 -1.35
N GLU A 40 -16.88 2.94 -0.58
CA GLU A 40 -18.17 3.47 -1.04
C GLU A 40 -18.03 4.92 -1.56
N ARG A 41 -17.33 5.77 -0.84
CA ARG A 41 -17.09 7.17 -1.23
C ARG A 41 -16.39 7.30 -2.58
N TYR A 42 -15.46 6.40 -2.87
CA TYR A 42 -14.75 6.37 -4.15
C TYR A 42 -15.40 5.46 -5.18
N ASN A 43 -16.60 4.95 -4.90
CA ASN A 43 -17.36 4.04 -5.76
C ASN A 43 -16.55 2.78 -6.15
N ILE A 44 -15.76 2.26 -5.23
CA ILE A 44 -14.97 1.04 -5.42
C ILE A 44 -15.83 -0.15 -4.99
N LYS A 45 -16.18 -1.00 -5.94
CA LYS A 45 -16.90 -2.25 -5.66
C LYS A 45 -15.90 -3.32 -5.19
N TYR A 46 -16.32 -4.18 -4.28
CA TYR A 46 -15.50 -5.29 -3.78
C TYR A 46 -16.39 -6.49 -3.42
N ASN A 47 -15.83 -7.68 -3.44
CA ASN A 47 -16.58 -8.89 -3.14
C ASN A 47 -16.75 -9.11 -1.63
N ASP A 48 -15.71 -8.81 -0.84
CA ASP A 48 -15.72 -9.02 0.61
C ASP A 48 -14.71 -8.09 1.30
N LEU A 49 -14.99 -7.76 2.56
CA LEU A 49 -14.12 -6.98 3.44
C LEU A 49 -14.02 -7.66 4.81
N ARG A 50 -12.86 -8.20 5.12
CA ARG A 50 -12.58 -8.90 6.37
C ARG A 50 -11.52 -8.19 7.19
N VAL A 51 -11.70 -8.20 8.51
CA VAL A 51 -10.67 -7.77 9.44
C VAL A 51 -10.28 -8.95 10.33
N THR A 52 -8.97 -9.22 10.42
CA THR A 52 -8.37 -10.37 11.10
C THR A 52 -7.08 -9.96 11.80
N GLY A 53 -6.38 -10.91 12.43
CA GLY A 53 -5.00 -10.70 12.91
C GLY A 53 -4.85 -10.60 14.43
N TYR A 54 -5.95 -10.83 15.21
CA TYR A 54 -5.87 -10.93 16.67
C TYR A 54 -4.82 -11.96 17.11
N PRO A 55 -4.05 -11.72 18.17
CA PRO A 55 -4.01 -10.48 18.97
C PRO A 55 -2.95 -9.47 18.51
N TYR A 56 -2.04 -9.84 17.63
CA TYR A 56 -0.77 -9.10 17.43
C TYR A 56 -0.85 -7.98 16.40
N ARG A 57 -1.80 -8.06 15.48
CA ARG A 57 -1.96 -7.10 14.38
C ARG A 57 -3.42 -6.92 14.03
N ILE A 58 -3.72 -5.88 13.29
CA ILE A 58 -5.02 -5.68 12.65
C ILE A 58 -4.78 -5.73 11.15
N SER A 59 -5.42 -6.69 10.48
CA SER A 59 -5.28 -6.90 9.04
C SER A 59 -6.64 -6.76 8.37
N GLY A 60 -6.81 -5.74 7.54
CA GLY A 60 -7.93 -5.61 6.61
C GLY A 60 -7.62 -6.35 5.30
N LEU A 61 -8.53 -7.17 4.81
CA LEU A 61 -8.46 -7.81 3.50
C LEU A 61 -9.64 -7.36 2.66
N ILE A 62 -9.36 -6.70 1.55
CA ILE A 62 -10.34 -6.31 0.53
C ILE A 62 -10.19 -7.30 -0.63
N VAL A 63 -11.25 -8.04 -0.92
CA VAL A 63 -11.24 -9.10 -1.92
C VAL A 63 -11.78 -8.56 -3.25
N ASN A 64 -10.97 -8.68 -4.30
CA ASN A 64 -11.29 -8.28 -5.66
C ASN A 64 -11.88 -6.86 -5.76
N PRO A 65 -11.13 -5.82 -5.33
CA PRO A 65 -11.59 -4.45 -5.51
C PRO A 65 -11.64 -4.11 -7.00
N ASN A 66 -12.75 -3.49 -7.43
CA ASN A 66 -12.97 -3.08 -8.80
C ASN A 66 -13.02 -1.56 -8.87
N LEU A 67 -12.03 -0.97 -9.55
CA LEU A 67 -11.86 0.46 -9.74
C LEU A 67 -12.45 0.96 -11.08
N ASN A 68 -13.11 0.10 -11.84
CA ASN A 68 -13.62 0.46 -13.14
C ASN A 68 -14.70 1.54 -13.01
N ARG A 69 -14.38 2.72 -13.46
CA ARG A 69 -15.37 3.80 -13.69
C ARG A 69 -15.90 3.65 -15.09
N SER A 70 -17.23 3.66 -15.23
CA SER A 70 -17.93 3.58 -16.52
C SER A 70 -17.51 4.66 -17.53
N ASP A 71 -16.89 5.75 -17.08
CA ASP A 71 -16.52 6.90 -17.89
C ASP A 71 -14.99 7.01 -18.12
N SER A 72 -14.19 6.02 -17.68
CA SER A 72 -12.75 6.08 -17.81
C SER A 72 -12.26 5.25 -18.99
N LEU A 73 -11.40 5.86 -19.82
CA LEU A 73 -10.62 5.20 -20.87
C LEU A 73 -9.59 4.19 -20.31
N SER A 74 -9.64 3.90 -19.02
CA SER A 74 -8.71 3.02 -18.35
C SER A 74 -9.44 1.89 -17.64
N ASN A 75 -9.00 0.68 -17.88
CA ASN A 75 -9.41 -0.51 -17.15
C ASN A 75 -8.31 -0.85 -16.14
N ILE A 76 -8.64 -0.81 -14.84
CA ILE A 76 -7.68 -1.09 -13.76
C ILE A 76 -8.18 -2.29 -12.96
N GLU A 77 -7.46 -3.39 -13.08
CA GLU A 77 -7.66 -4.57 -12.26
C GLU A 77 -6.64 -4.60 -11.12
N ILE A 78 -7.12 -4.68 -9.88
CA ILE A 78 -6.28 -4.84 -8.70
C ILE A 78 -6.60 -6.19 -8.08
N GLY A 79 -5.56 -6.93 -7.70
CA GLY A 79 -5.69 -8.14 -6.90
C GLY A 79 -6.19 -7.84 -5.48
N ASN A 80 -6.22 -8.85 -4.63
CA ASN A 80 -6.63 -8.65 -3.25
C ASN A 80 -5.72 -7.64 -2.54
N ILE A 81 -6.32 -6.67 -1.84
CA ILE A 81 -5.58 -5.69 -1.06
C ILE A 81 -5.58 -6.11 0.40
N LYS A 82 -4.38 -6.32 0.94
CA LYS A 82 -4.18 -6.54 2.37
C LYS A 82 -3.58 -5.31 3.02
N ILE A 83 -4.21 -4.84 4.09
CA ILE A 83 -3.81 -3.68 4.86
C ILE A 83 -3.45 -4.17 6.26
N ASP A 84 -2.20 -4.04 6.66
CA ASP A 84 -1.71 -4.44 7.97
C ASP A 84 -1.32 -3.21 8.79
N MET A 85 -1.73 -3.18 10.06
CA MET A 85 -1.29 -2.18 11.03
C MET A 85 -1.04 -2.80 12.41
N ASN A 86 -0.18 -2.15 13.18
CA ASN A 86 0.03 -2.50 14.57
C ASN A 86 -1.05 -1.83 15.44
N PRO A 87 -1.78 -2.57 16.29
CA PRO A 87 -2.79 -1.98 17.17
C PRO A 87 -2.24 -0.94 18.15
N PHE A 88 -0.95 -1.00 18.47
CA PHE A 88 -0.28 -0.06 19.37
C PHE A 88 0.46 1.07 18.65
N ASP A 89 0.59 1.00 17.32
CA ASP A 89 1.23 2.02 16.49
C ASP A 89 0.46 2.18 15.18
N ILE A 90 -0.64 2.91 15.24
CA ILE A 90 -1.51 3.20 14.09
C ILE A 90 -0.90 4.23 13.12
N SER A 91 0.28 4.79 13.47
CA SER A 91 0.98 5.73 12.61
C SER A 91 1.63 5.08 11.39
N LYS A 92 1.77 3.76 11.41
CA LYS A 92 2.37 2.98 10.33
C LYS A 92 1.37 1.99 9.75
N LEU A 93 1.15 2.10 8.46
CA LEU A 93 0.24 1.27 7.70
C LEU A 93 1.00 0.61 6.55
N MET A 94 0.83 -0.68 6.38
CA MET A 94 1.39 -1.44 5.27
C MET A 94 0.26 -1.99 4.42
N MET A 95 0.28 -1.67 3.14
CA MET A 95 -0.63 -2.24 2.15
C MET A 95 0.14 -3.18 1.23
N ARG A 96 -0.49 -4.26 0.82
CA ARG A 96 0.07 -5.22 -0.13
C ARG A 96 -1.01 -5.65 -1.10
N THR A 97 -0.62 -5.81 -2.36
CA THR A 97 -1.43 -6.48 -3.36
C THR A 97 -0.54 -7.35 -4.24
N ASP A 98 -1.07 -8.46 -4.67
CA ASP A 98 -0.35 -9.42 -5.53
C ASP A 98 -0.17 -8.90 -6.95
N LYS A 99 -1.13 -8.14 -7.47
CA LYS A 99 -1.07 -7.62 -8.84
C LYS A 99 -1.85 -6.33 -9.02
N ILE A 100 -1.37 -5.51 -9.96
CA ILE A 100 -2.12 -4.40 -10.58
C ILE A 100 -1.90 -4.50 -12.08
N ASN A 101 -3.00 -4.62 -12.83
CA ASN A 101 -3.01 -4.52 -14.28
C ASN A 101 -3.76 -3.26 -14.66
N SER A 102 -3.22 -2.49 -15.58
CA SER A 102 -3.93 -1.35 -16.11
C SER A 102 -3.75 -1.26 -17.61
N SER A 103 -4.85 -1.08 -18.33
CA SER A 103 -4.88 -0.75 -19.74
C SER A 103 -5.47 0.64 -19.93
N PHE A 104 -4.81 1.45 -20.72
CA PHE A 104 -5.24 2.81 -21.05
C PHE A 104 -5.47 2.90 -22.56
N ASN A 105 -6.58 3.49 -22.94
CA ASN A 105 -7.12 3.71 -24.29
C ASN A 105 -7.85 2.50 -24.92
N GLU A 106 -8.73 2.83 -25.88
CA GLU A 106 -9.53 1.86 -26.61
C GLU A 106 -8.69 0.87 -27.45
N ASP A 107 -7.47 1.26 -27.81
CA ASP A 107 -6.54 0.46 -28.63
C ASP A 107 -5.51 -0.33 -27.81
N ASP A 108 -5.68 -0.47 -26.48
CA ASP A 108 -4.70 -1.13 -25.57
C ASP A 108 -3.25 -0.63 -25.76
N SER A 109 -3.11 0.63 -26.17
CA SER A 109 -1.80 1.20 -26.55
C SER A 109 -0.87 1.44 -25.37
N LEU A 110 -1.38 1.49 -24.15
CA LEU A 110 -0.61 1.63 -22.93
C LEU A 110 -1.09 0.63 -21.88
N ASN A 111 -0.31 -0.41 -21.65
CA ASN A 111 -0.59 -1.40 -20.63
C ASN A 111 0.56 -1.47 -19.65
N PHE A 112 0.26 -1.49 -18.37
CA PHE A 112 1.26 -1.81 -17.36
C PHE A 112 0.78 -2.93 -16.43
N PHE A 113 1.73 -3.73 -16.03
CA PHE A 113 1.53 -4.84 -15.12
C PHE A 113 2.55 -4.76 -14.00
N LEU A 114 2.08 -4.81 -12.77
CA LEU A 114 2.87 -4.77 -11.55
C LEU A 114 2.53 -5.98 -10.68
N ASN A 115 3.56 -6.64 -10.16
CA ASN A 115 3.42 -7.74 -9.21
C ASN A 115 4.02 -7.40 -7.85
N ASP A 116 3.53 -8.08 -6.82
CA ASP A 116 4.06 -8.02 -5.45
C ASP A 116 4.27 -6.57 -4.97
N ILE A 117 3.22 -5.78 -5.05
CA ILE A 117 3.27 -4.38 -4.64
C ILE A 117 3.14 -4.31 -3.12
N GLN A 118 4.09 -3.64 -2.50
CA GLN A 118 4.04 -3.29 -1.08
C GLN A 118 4.13 -1.78 -0.96
N LEU A 119 3.19 -1.20 -0.23
CA LEU A 119 3.13 0.23 0.07
C LEU A 119 3.17 0.39 1.58
N ARG A 120 4.12 1.17 2.08
CA ARG A 120 4.20 1.59 3.48
C ARG A 120 3.90 3.07 3.58
N LEU A 121 2.95 3.39 4.42
CA LEU A 121 2.60 4.76 4.78
C LEU A 121 3.03 5.00 6.23
N SER A 122 3.69 6.12 6.48
CA SER A 122 3.99 6.59 7.82
C SER A 122 3.35 7.96 8.03
N MET A 123 2.66 8.12 9.16
CA MET A 123 1.88 9.30 9.48
C MET A 123 2.37 9.92 10.80
N ASP A 124 2.38 11.25 10.86
CA ASP A 124 2.55 11.98 12.11
C ASP A 124 1.39 12.98 12.24
N LYS A 125 0.73 12.98 13.40
CA LYS A 125 -0.43 13.86 13.69
C LYS A 125 -1.51 13.84 12.60
N GLY A 126 -1.74 12.68 12.00
CA GLY A 126 -2.72 12.48 10.92
C GLY A 126 -2.26 12.95 9.53
N GLN A 127 -1.03 13.41 9.38
CA GLN A 127 -0.44 13.78 8.10
C GLN A 127 0.55 12.71 7.63
N ILE A 128 0.52 12.37 6.35
CA ILE A 128 1.48 11.45 5.75
C ILE A 128 2.82 12.18 5.63
N TYR A 129 3.86 11.64 6.26
CA TYR A 129 5.22 12.19 6.17
C TYR A 129 6.15 11.30 5.33
N GLU A 130 5.83 10.01 5.18
CA GLU A 130 6.60 9.10 4.33
C GLU A 130 5.67 8.15 3.58
N ILE A 131 5.94 8.00 2.29
CA ILE A 131 5.39 6.93 1.44
C ILE A 131 6.58 6.15 0.90
N TYR A 132 6.56 4.85 1.09
CA TYR A 132 7.54 3.92 0.52
C TYR A 132 6.79 2.82 -0.23
N SER A 133 7.05 2.70 -1.51
CA SER A 133 6.48 1.64 -2.33
C SER A 133 7.59 0.81 -2.99
N ILE A 134 7.37 -0.48 -3.04
CA ILE A 134 8.19 -1.42 -3.77
C ILE A 134 7.27 -2.33 -4.59
N SER A 135 7.64 -2.56 -5.85
CA SER A 135 7.02 -3.54 -6.71
C SER A 135 8.10 -4.42 -7.31
N ASN A 136 7.82 -5.70 -7.42
CA ASN A 136 8.66 -6.66 -8.10
C ASN A 136 7.97 -7.04 -9.42
N ASN A 137 8.78 -7.23 -10.47
CA ASN A 137 8.33 -7.66 -11.80
C ASN A 137 7.25 -6.73 -12.40
N MET A 138 7.72 -5.69 -13.04
CA MET A 138 6.88 -4.82 -13.86
C MET A 138 7.11 -5.12 -15.34
N SER A 139 6.04 -5.12 -16.13
CA SER A 139 6.07 -4.97 -17.57
C SER A 139 5.28 -3.74 -17.99
N LEU A 140 5.73 -3.08 -19.04
CA LEU A 140 5.13 -1.87 -19.58
C LEU A 140 5.11 -1.98 -21.11
N ASN A 141 3.92 -1.93 -21.70
CA ASN A 141 3.70 -1.91 -23.13
C ASN A 141 3.22 -0.52 -23.54
N ILE A 142 3.88 0.10 -24.48
CA ILE A 142 3.53 1.42 -25.02
C ILE A 142 3.48 1.29 -26.55
N GLY A 143 2.31 1.10 -27.12
CA GLY A 143 2.14 0.81 -28.56
C GLY A 143 2.96 -0.41 -28.95
N ASP A 144 3.87 -0.26 -29.90
CA ASP A 144 4.76 -1.33 -30.38
C ASP A 144 5.98 -1.59 -29.46
N TYR A 145 6.17 -0.77 -28.42
CA TYR A 145 7.29 -0.92 -27.49
C TYR A 145 6.90 -1.73 -26.28
N ASN A 146 7.60 -2.84 -26.05
CA ASN A 146 7.41 -3.70 -24.91
C ASN A 146 8.65 -3.65 -24.00
N ILE A 147 8.48 -3.11 -22.79
CA ILE A 147 9.51 -3.09 -21.76
C ILE A 147 9.16 -4.16 -20.73
N GLU A 148 9.72 -5.34 -20.91
CA GLU A 148 9.57 -6.46 -20.00
C GLU A 148 10.73 -6.53 -19.02
N ASN A 149 10.52 -7.28 -17.92
CA ASN A 149 11.56 -7.65 -16.97
C ASN A 149 12.17 -6.50 -16.16
N ILE A 150 11.38 -5.47 -15.83
CA ILE A 150 11.79 -4.57 -14.76
C ILE A 150 11.66 -5.35 -13.45
N LYS A 151 12.78 -5.81 -12.90
CA LYS A 151 12.81 -6.68 -11.72
C LYS A 151 12.30 -6.00 -10.46
N LYS A 152 12.53 -4.69 -10.33
CA LYS A 152 12.22 -3.98 -9.12
C LYS A 152 12.01 -2.49 -9.37
N ILE A 153 10.96 -1.96 -8.80
CA ILE A 153 10.70 -0.53 -8.73
C ILE A 153 10.61 -0.13 -7.26
N ILE A 154 11.29 0.94 -6.91
CA ILE A 154 11.20 1.55 -5.59
C ILE A 154 10.77 3.00 -5.77
N PHE A 155 9.71 3.38 -5.09
CA PHE A 155 9.27 4.75 -4.96
C PHE A 155 9.32 5.14 -3.49
N LYS A 156 9.94 6.28 -3.19
CA LYS A 156 9.98 6.84 -1.86
C LYS A 156 9.66 8.32 -1.91
N MET A 157 8.74 8.76 -1.06
CA MET A 157 8.39 10.15 -0.88
C MET A 157 8.48 10.50 0.60
N ASN A 158 9.21 11.55 0.93
CA ASN A 158 9.33 12.05 2.30
C ASN A 158 8.91 13.52 2.35
N LYS A 159 8.13 13.89 3.35
CA LYS A 159 7.84 15.29 3.67
C LYS A 159 9.11 15.94 4.22
N VAL A 160 9.53 17.06 3.65
CA VAL A 160 10.73 17.79 4.06
C VAL A 160 10.35 18.99 4.94
N ASN A 161 9.27 19.69 4.57
CA ASN A 161 8.72 20.83 5.30
C ASN A 161 7.20 20.89 5.07
N GLU A 162 6.54 21.92 5.54
CA GLU A 162 5.07 22.05 5.41
C GLU A 162 4.57 21.98 3.96
N ASN A 163 5.36 22.49 3.00
CA ASN A 163 4.97 22.63 1.59
C ASN A 163 5.86 21.82 0.64
N GLY A 164 6.80 21.03 1.14
CA GLY A 164 7.80 20.36 0.30
C GLY A 164 7.89 18.85 0.53
N TYR A 165 8.00 18.12 -0.58
CA TYR A 165 8.25 16.69 -0.57
C TYR A 165 9.51 16.37 -1.37
N ARG A 166 10.28 15.39 -0.89
CA ARG A 166 11.40 14.81 -1.63
C ARG A 166 10.97 13.46 -2.18
N VAL A 167 11.11 13.28 -3.48
CA VAL A 167 10.72 12.05 -4.18
C VAL A 167 11.97 11.37 -4.70
N PHE A 168 12.05 10.05 -4.49
CA PHE A 168 13.07 9.17 -5.05
C PHE A 168 12.37 8.09 -5.85
N PHE A 169 12.87 7.83 -7.02
CA PHE A 169 12.43 6.75 -7.87
C PHE A 169 13.64 5.93 -8.32
N THR A 170 13.56 4.61 -8.22
CA THR A 170 14.59 3.69 -8.68
C THR A 170 13.92 2.54 -9.40
N ALA A 171 14.38 2.25 -10.61
CA ALA A 171 13.97 1.08 -11.38
C ALA A 171 15.22 0.24 -11.70
N VAL A 172 15.12 -1.07 -11.48
CA VAL A 172 16.17 -2.06 -11.82
C VAL A 172 15.61 -2.96 -12.90
N ALA A 173 16.09 -2.81 -14.11
CA ALA A 173 15.75 -3.66 -15.25
C ALA A 173 16.86 -4.69 -15.51
N SER A 174 16.48 -5.90 -15.91
CA SER A 174 17.45 -6.95 -16.28
C SER A 174 17.78 -6.96 -17.77
N ASN A 175 16.85 -6.51 -18.62
CA ASN A 175 17.05 -6.36 -20.06
C ASN A 175 16.23 -5.16 -20.53
N VAL A 176 16.89 -4.16 -21.08
CA VAL A 176 16.25 -3.17 -21.92
C VAL A 176 16.50 -3.64 -23.33
N LEU A 177 15.42 -4.01 -24.00
CA LEU A 177 15.30 -4.44 -25.40
C LEU A 177 16.61 -4.57 -26.21
N ASP A 178 16.71 -5.64 -26.96
CA ASP A 178 17.76 -6.09 -27.90
C ASP A 178 18.21 -5.08 -29.00
N SER A 179 17.69 -3.87 -29.02
CA SER A 179 18.19 -2.82 -29.91
C SER A 179 19.30 -1.96 -29.31
N PHE A 180 19.59 -2.08 -28.04
CA PHE A 180 20.70 -1.42 -27.36
C PHE A 180 21.47 -2.45 -26.53
N LYS A 181 22.52 -3.03 -27.12
CA LYS A 181 23.55 -3.90 -26.52
C LYS A 181 23.42 -4.23 -25.04
N ASN A 182 23.37 -5.51 -24.73
CA ASN A 182 23.55 -6.24 -23.44
C ASN A 182 24.31 -5.50 -22.32
N GLU A 183 23.75 -4.44 -21.78
CA GLU A 183 24.25 -3.79 -20.56
C GLU A 183 23.14 -3.64 -19.56
N THR A 184 23.34 -4.25 -18.40
CA THR A 184 22.49 -4.01 -17.23
C THR A 184 22.66 -2.56 -16.81
N ARG A 185 21.71 -1.69 -17.10
CA ARG A 185 21.74 -0.30 -16.66
C ARG A 185 20.85 -0.12 -15.44
N THR A 186 21.46 0.25 -14.33
CA THR A 186 20.73 0.81 -13.19
C THR A 186 20.51 2.29 -13.45
N VAL A 187 19.27 2.69 -13.69
CA VAL A 187 18.91 4.11 -13.83
C VAL A 187 18.41 4.59 -12.48
N SER A 188 19.21 5.40 -11.81
CA SER A 188 18.82 6.06 -10.57
C SER A 188 18.54 7.54 -10.87
N TYR A 189 17.30 7.97 -10.76
CA TYR A 189 16.94 9.39 -10.83
C TYR A 189 16.81 9.94 -9.41
N THR A 190 17.77 10.73 -9.00
CA THR A 190 17.71 11.55 -7.80
C THR A 190 17.39 12.98 -8.18
N HIS A 191 16.31 13.52 -7.65
CA HIS A 191 15.82 14.90 -7.70
C HIS A 191 14.79 15.23 -8.79
N LEU A 192 13.54 15.09 -8.44
CA LEU A 192 12.51 16.02 -8.88
C LEU A 192 12.22 17.01 -7.73
N ARG A 193 12.70 18.22 -7.85
CA ARG A 193 12.26 19.36 -7.02
C ARG A 193 10.89 19.75 -7.54
N ALA A 194 9.85 19.63 -6.71
CA ALA A 194 8.58 20.28 -6.99
C ALA A 194 8.85 21.79 -7.01
N HIS A 195 8.68 22.45 -8.16
CA HIS A 195 8.68 23.89 -8.25
C HIS A 195 7.47 24.43 -7.48
N GLU A 196 7.73 25.27 -6.48
CA GLU A 196 6.72 26.11 -5.87
C GLU A 196 6.10 27.00 -6.95
N THR A 197 4.82 26.78 -7.25
CA THR A 197 4.02 27.82 -7.89
C THR A 197 3.67 28.83 -6.80
N GLN A 198 4.45 29.91 -6.74
CA GLN A 198 4.03 31.14 -6.04
C GLN A 198 2.74 31.65 -6.69
N ARG A 199 1.71 31.75 -5.88
CA ARG A 199 0.55 32.63 -6.06
C ARG A 199 0.42 33.49 -4.82
#